data_f1cb7f719e94ba78b5ab5ea930871381
#
_entry.id   f1cb7f719e94ba78b5ab5ea930871381
#
_cell.length_a   1.000
_cell.length_b   1.000
_cell.length_c   1.000
_cell.angle_alpha   90.00
_cell.angle_beta   90.00
_cell.angle_gamma   90.00
#
_symmetry.space_group_name_H-M   'P 1'
#
loop_
_entity.id
_entity.type
_entity.pdbx_description
1 polymer ?
#
loop_
_entity_poly.entity_id
_entity_poly.type
_entity_poly.pdbx_seq_one_letter_code
_entity_poly.pdbx_strand_id
1 'polypeptide(L)'
;MSSKNVVFDVVGTLVSYDHLFQAIDDQLGDRLREHGIKPSLLGYTWIEVAEREYTYLSMSGKYTVFADVFRALFYRMLWMAGIKEPREFASEANLDYIMTEYAGLKLRPGAKECVQKLRDAGFKVWCFTAGDAKRVSGYFEKEGVEMPAGDLISCDAAGVGKPGLEAYRPLLEKLKAENEGRLPWFAAGHMWDVSAARRVG
;
A
#
# COMPACT_ATOMS: atom_id res chain seq x y z
N MET A 1 -23.44 -18.71 7.01
CA MET A 1 -23.31 -17.32 7.53
C MET A 1 -21.85 -16.93 7.41
N SER A 2 -21.54 -15.69 6.97
CA SER A 2 -20.17 -15.18 6.95
C SER A 2 -19.62 -14.99 8.37
N SER A 3 -18.30 -15.04 8.52
CA SER A 3 -17.67 -14.71 9.80
C SER A 3 -17.79 -13.21 10.08
N LYS A 4 -17.70 -12.84 11.36
CA LYS A 4 -17.54 -11.42 11.75
C LYS A 4 -16.08 -10.98 11.67
N ASN A 5 -15.39 -11.35 10.59
CA ASN A 5 -14.05 -10.90 10.26
C ASN A 5 -14.07 -10.11 8.95
N VAL A 6 -13.41 -8.98 8.93
CA VAL A 6 -13.17 -8.19 7.73
C VAL A 6 -11.68 -7.92 7.58
N VAL A 7 -11.15 -8.20 6.40
CA VAL A 7 -9.77 -7.96 6.01
C VAL A 7 -9.74 -6.76 5.08
N PHE A 8 -8.97 -5.74 5.42
CA PHE A 8 -8.73 -4.59 4.55
C PHE A 8 -7.34 -4.66 3.93
N ASP A 9 -7.26 -4.39 2.64
CA ASP A 9 -6.05 -3.79 2.09
C ASP A 9 -5.83 -2.41 2.73
N VAL A 10 -4.58 -1.94 2.77
CA VAL A 10 -4.26 -0.74 3.54
C VAL A 10 -3.96 0.47 2.66
N VAL A 11 -2.84 0.46 1.95
CA VAL A 11 -2.39 1.63 1.17
C VAL A 11 -3.15 1.70 -0.14
N GLY A 12 -3.79 2.84 -0.40
CA GLY A 12 -4.75 2.98 -1.50
C GLY A 12 -6.19 2.62 -1.12
N THR A 13 -6.41 1.95 0.02
CA THR A 13 -7.73 1.60 0.56
C THR A 13 -8.07 2.41 1.82
N LEU A 14 -7.48 2.09 2.97
CA LEU A 14 -7.67 2.85 4.21
C LEU A 14 -6.74 4.06 4.33
N VAL A 15 -5.59 4.01 3.67
CA VAL A 15 -4.54 5.04 3.68
C VAL A 15 -4.50 5.75 2.33
N SER A 16 -4.40 7.10 2.36
CA SER A 16 -4.33 7.94 1.16
C SER A 16 -2.88 8.15 0.70
N TYR A 17 -2.73 8.33 -0.62
CA TYR A 17 -1.47 8.79 -1.22
C TYR A 17 -1.31 10.32 -1.24
N ASP A 18 -2.29 11.10 -0.78
CA ASP A 18 -2.29 12.56 -0.87
C ASP A 18 -1.04 13.18 -0.24
N HIS A 19 -0.57 12.61 0.88
CA HIS A 19 0.63 13.07 1.56
C HIS A 19 1.90 12.87 0.71
N LEU A 20 2.00 11.77 -0.02
CA LEU A 20 3.07 11.56 -1.00
C LEU A 20 2.99 12.57 -2.16
N PHE A 21 1.78 12.82 -2.68
CA PHE A 21 1.60 13.78 -3.77
C PHE A 21 1.99 15.20 -3.34
N GLN A 22 1.67 15.58 -2.10
CA GLN A 22 2.08 16.84 -1.52
C GLN A 22 3.61 16.91 -1.37
N ALA A 23 4.25 15.85 -0.89
CA ALA A 23 5.71 15.81 -0.76
C ALA A 23 6.44 15.96 -2.11
N ILE A 24 5.90 15.37 -3.17
CA ILE A 24 6.43 15.56 -4.53
C ILE A 24 6.23 17.01 -4.97
N ASP A 25 5.08 17.59 -4.70
CA ASP A 25 4.78 18.99 -5.04
C ASP A 25 5.69 19.96 -4.28
N ASP A 26 5.87 19.77 -2.97
CA ASP A 26 6.73 20.59 -2.12
C ASP A 26 8.19 20.60 -2.60
N GLN A 27 8.70 19.46 -3.08
CA GLN A 27 10.10 19.32 -3.48
C GLN A 27 10.35 19.68 -4.95
N LEU A 28 9.43 19.35 -5.84
CA LEU A 28 9.67 19.37 -7.29
C LEU A 28 8.55 20.07 -8.07
N GLY A 29 7.48 20.52 -7.39
CA GLY A 29 6.24 20.94 -8.03
C GLY A 29 6.38 22.01 -9.08
N ASP A 30 7.06 23.13 -8.76
CA ASP A 30 7.24 24.24 -9.71
C ASP A 30 8.05 23.80 -10.93
N ARG A 31 9.15 23.09 -10.70
CA ARG A 31 10.01 22.57 -11.76
C ARG A 31 9.29 21.55 -12.65
N LEU A 32 8.45 20.69 -12.07
CA LEU A 32 7.63 19.74 -12.84
C LEU A 32 6.61 20.49 -13.70
N ARG A 33 5.95 21.51 -13.16
CA ARG A 33 4.98 22.32 -13.88
C ARG A 33 5.60 23.09 -15.07
N GLU A 34 6.85 23.57 -14.94
CA GLU A 34 7.61 24.16 -16.05
C GLU A 34 7.80 23.19 -17.23
N HIS A 35 7.84 21.88 -16.93
CA HIS A 35 7.89 20.81 -17.94
C HIS A 35 6.50 20.29 -18.34
N GLY A 36 5.42 20.95 -17.92
CA GLY A 36 4.05 20.50 -18.21
C GLY A 36 3.63 19.23 -17.46
N ILE A 37 4.36 18.85 -16.39
CA ILE A 37 4.10 17.65 -15.63
C ILE A 37 3.32 18.02 -14.36
N LYS A 38 2.16 17.41 -14.15
CA LYS A 38 1.40 17.55 -12.91
C LYS A 38 2.02 16.67 -11.82
N PRO A 39 2.46 17.22 -10.66
CA PRO A 39 3.12 16.46 -9.60
C PRO A 39 2.32 15.25 -9.10
N SER A 40 1.01 15.41 -8.90
CA SER A 40 0.14 14.32 -8.45
C SER A 40 0.00 13.19 -9.50
N LEU A 41 0.03 13.52 -10.80
CA LEU A 41 0.00 12.52 -11.86
C LEU A 41 1.33 11.75 -11.93
N LEU A 42 2.46 12.43 -11.75
CA LEU A 42 3.75 11.77 -11.63
C LEU A 42 3.77 10.81 -10.45
N GLY A 43 3.31 11.26 -9.28
CA GLY A 43 3.23 10.43 -8.07
C GLY A 43 2.32 9.22 -8.25
N TYR A 44 1.13 9.41 -8.82
CA TYR A 44 0.21 8.32 -9.13
C TYR A 44 0.84 7.31 -10.11
N THR A 45 1.44 7.79 -11.19
CA THR A 45 2.11 6.92 -12.17
C THR A 45 3.28 6.16 -11.55
N TRP A 46 4.03 6.79 -10.65
CA TRP A 46 5.14 6.16 -9.95
C TRP A 46 4.64 4.99 -9.06
N ILE A 47 3.53 5.18 -8.33
CA ILE A 47 2.90 4.12 -7.54
C ILE A 47 2.48 2.95 -8.45
N GLU A 48 1.72 3.22 -9.51
CA GLU A 48 1.21 2.20 -10.44
C GLU A 48 2.34 1.40 -11.09
N VAL A 49 3.43 2.08 -11.50
CA VAL A 49 4.61 1.39 -12.05
C VAL A 49 5.31 0.57 -10.98
N ALA A 50 5.42 1.07 -9.76
CA ALA A 50 6.04 0.33 -8.67
C ALA A 50 5.24 -0.91 -8.26
N GLU A 51 3.90 -0.82 -8.20
CA GLU A 51 3.02 -1.97 -7.95
C GLU A 51 3.17 -3.04 -9.04
N ARG A 52 3.25 -2.63 -10.29
CA ARG A 52 3.50 -3.53 -11.41
C ARG A 52 4.86 -4.22 -11.33
N GLU A 53 5.94 -3.47 -11.11
CA GLU A 53 7.29 -4.04 -10.99
C GLU A 53 7.41 -4.95 -9.77
N TYR A 54 6.87 -4.56 -8.63
CA TYR A 54 6.78 -5.40 -7.42
C TYR A 54 6.08 -6.73 -7.72
N THR A 55 4.93 -6.68 -8.38
CA THR A 55 4.17 -7.87 -8.77
C THR A 55 4.99 -8.76 -9.72
N TYR A 56 5.61 -8.20 -10.75
CA TYR A 56 6.37 -8.98 -11.73
C TYR A 56 7.65 -9.57 -11.14
N LEU A 57 8.32 -8.86 -10.24
CA LEU A 57 9.45 -9.40 -9.50
C LEU A 57 9.02 -10.60 -8.64
N SER A 58 7.92 -10.47 -7.91
CA SER A 58 7.37 -11.59 -7.14
C SER A 58 7.00 -12.78 -8.03
N MET A 59 6.34 -12.56 -9.17
CA MET A 59 5.98 -13.61 -10.13
C MET A 59 7.21 -14.31 -10.73
N SER A 60 8.31 -13.58 -10.91
CA SER A 60 9.57 -14.15 -11.42
C SER A 60 10.40 -14.87 -10.34
N GLY A 61 9.86 -15.00 -9.12
CA GLY A 61 10.55 -15.65 -7.99
C GLY A 61 11.59 -14.77 -7.28
N LYS A 62 11.63 -13.47 -7.61
CA LYS A 62 12.52 -12.51 -6.96
C LYS A 62 11.72 -11.49 -6.15
N TYR A 63 11.12 -11.95 -5.06
CA TYR A 63 10.44 -11.03 -4.16
C TYR A 63 11.38 -9.91 -3.70
N THR A 64 10.91 -8.67 -3.79
CA THR A 64 11.63 -7.48 -3.36
C THR A 64 10.65 -6.60 -2.56
N VAL A 65 11.09 -6.07 -1.43
CA VAL A 65 10.29 -5.18 -0.58
C VAL A 65 9.79 -3.98 -1.39
N PHE A 66 8.50 -3.65 -1.24
CA PHE A 66 7.87 -2.60 -2.06
C PHE A 66 8.59 -1.26 -1.98
N ALA A 67 9.04 -0.83 -0.80
CA ALA A 67 9.73 0.45 -0.63
C ALA A 67 11.04 0.53 -1.43
N ASP A 68 11.75 -0.59 -1.57
CA ASP A 68 12.99 -0.65 -2.34
C ASP A 68 12.70 -0.53 -3.85
N VAL A 69 11.66 -1.22 -4.33
CA VAL A 69 11.20 -1.10 -5.73
C VAL A 69 10.76 0.33 -6.01
N PHE A 70 9.96 0.91 -5.11
CA PHE A 70 9.45 2.27 -5.24
C PHE A 70 10.59 3.28 -5.33
N ARG A 71 11.55 3.24 -4.39
CA ARG A 71 12.73 4.11 -4.40
C ARG A 71 13.55 3.96 -5.69
N ALA A 72 13.83 2.73 -6.12
CA ALA A 72 14.66 2.45 -7.28
C ALA A 72 14.09 3.00 -8.60
N LEU A 73 12.78 3.17 -8.67
CA LEU A 73 12.09 3.65 -9.89
C LEU A 73 12.05 5.17 -10.03
N PHE A 74 12.38 5.96 -9.02
CA PHE A 74 12.19 7.40 -9.00
C PHE A 74 12.76 8.12 -10.24
N TYR A 75 14.04 7.95 -10.51
CA TYR A 75 14.69 8.62 -11.64
C TYR A 75 14.20 8.10 -12.98
N ARG A 76 13.84 6.81 -13.07
CA ARG A 76 13.19 6.26 -14.26
C ARG A 76 11.84 6.92 -14.52
N MET A 77 11.06 7.21 -13.48
CA MET A 77 9.78 7.89 -13.64
C MET A 77 9.93 9.31 -14.14
N LEU A 78 10.90 10.06 -13.64
CA LEU A 78 11.23 11.39 -14.16
C LEU A 78 11.64 11.34 -15.63
N TRP A 79 12.51 10.37 -15.98
CA TRP A 79 12.93 10.18 -17.36
C TRP A 79 11.74 9.84 -18.28
N MET A 80 10.87 8.94 -17.88
CA MET A 80 9.67 8.58 -18.64
C MET A 80 8.66 9.72 -18.75
N ALA A 81 8.65 10.64 -17.79
CA ALA A 81 7.87 11.87 -17.85
C ALA A 81 8.47 12.94 -18.78
N GLY A 82 9.63 12.70 -19.41
CA GLY A 82 10.27 13.58 -20.36
C GLY A 82 11.46 14.40 -19.83
N ILE A 83 11.87 14.20 -18.59
CA ILE A 83 13.05 14.84 -18.00
C ILE A 83 14.30 14.12 -18.51
N LYS A 84 15.10 14.80 -19.34
CA LYS A 84 16.29 14.20 -19.98
C LYS A 84 17.40 13.83 -18.98
N GLU A 85 17.60 14.70 -17.99
CA GLU A 85 18.66 14.54 -16.96
C GLU A 85 18.03 14.44 -15.57
N PRO A 86 17.40 13.28 -15.20
CA PRO A 86 16.64 13.13 -13.96
C PRO A 86 17.45 13.39 -12.69
N ARG A 87 18.75 13.03 -12.68
CA ARG A 87 19.62 13.19 -11.50
C ARG A 87 20.12 14.63 -11.33
N GLU A 88 20.11 15.44 -12.37
CA GLU A 88 20.33 16.89 -12.30
C GLU A 88 19.03 17.61 -11.91
N PHE A 89 17.90 17.08 -12.39
CA PHE A 89 16.57 17.61 -12.08
C PHE A 89 16.18 17.39 -10.62
N ALA A 90 16.44 16.23 -10.04
CA ALA A 90 16.12 15.91 -8.66
C ALA A 90 17.30 15.27 -7.94
N SER A 91 17.71 15.84 -6.82
CA SER A 91 18.79 15.34 -5.98
C SER A 91 18.37 14.10 -5.18
N GLU A 92 19.34 13.36 -4.64
CA GLU A 92 19.07 12.31 -3.65
C GLU A 92 18.36 12.86 -2.40
N ALA A 93 18.65 14.10 -1.99
CA ALA A 93 17.98 14.73 -0.86
C ALA A 93 16.47 14.96 -1.13
N ASN A 94 16.08 15.30 -2.37
CA ASN A 94 14.67 15.37 -2.74
C ASN A 94 14.01 13.99 -2.65
N LEU A 95 14.68 12.95 -3.15
CA LEU A 95 14.18 11.58 -3.06
C LEU A 95 14.06 11.12 -1.61
N ASP A 96 15.07 11.37 -0.78
CA ASP A 96 15.06 10.99 0.64
C ASP A 96 13.92 11.67 1.40
N TYR A 97 13.67 12.95 1.13
CA TYR A 97 12.52 13.65 1.69
C TYR A 97 11.20 12.98 1.29
N ILE A 98 10.99 12.76 -0.01
CA ILE A 98 9.76 12.14 -0.53
C ILE A 98 9.56 10.73 0.06
N MET A 99 10.62 9.95 0.20
CA MET A 99 10.55 8.61 0.80
C MET A 99 10.24 8.66 2.30
N THR A 100 10.72 9.69 3.01
CA THR A 100 10.39 9.93 4.42
C THR A 100 8.89 10.24 4.57
N GLU A 101 8.36 11.11 3.72
CA GLU A 101 6.94 11.47 3.72
C GLU A 101 6.05 10.29 3.27
N TYR A 102 6.53 9.46 2.33
CA TYR A 102 5.88 8.20 1.99
C TYR A 102 5.81 7.23 3.19
N ALA A 103 6.80 7.22 4.05
CA ALA A 103 6.76 6.45 5.30
C ALA A 103 5.80 7.05 6.35
N GLY A 104 5.27 8.24 6.11
CA GLY A 104 4.36 8.98 6.98
C GLY A 104 2.94 9.16 6.46
N LEU A 105 2.46 8.32 5.54
CA LEU A 105 1.11 8.42 4.98
C LEU A 105 0.02 8.45 6.06
N LYS A 106 -1.16 8.97 5.72
CA LYS A 106 -2.29 9.19 6.63
C LYS A 106 -3.50 8.37 6.22
N LEU A 107 -4.34 8.06 7.21
CA LEU A 107 -5.63 7.43 6.95
C LEU A 107 -6.51 8.36 6.09
N ARG A 108 -7.32 7.77 5.24
CA ARG A 108 -8.37 8.51 4.51
C ARG A 108 -9.40 9.07 5.48
N PRO A 109 -10.02 10.22 5.16
CA PRO A 109 -11.20 10.69 5.88
C PRO A 109 -12.25 9.58 5.99
N GLY A 110 -12.75 9.34 7.19
CA GLY A 110 -13.75 8.30 7.47
C GLY A 110 -13.20 6.88 7.70
N ALA A 111 -11.90 6.62 7.46
CA ALA A 111 -11.33 5.29 7.67
C ALA A 111 -11.32 4.88 9.15
N LYS A 112 -10.97 5.80 10.05
CA LYS A 112 -11.02 5.59 11.51
C LYS A 112 -12.43 5.25 11.98
N GLU A 113 -13.41 6.04 11.56
CA GLU A 113 -14.82 5.85 11.89
C GLU A 113 -15.37 4.53 11.31
N CYS A 114 -14.91 4.15 10.11
CA CYS A 114 -15.28 2.87 9.51
C CYS A 114 -14.78 1.69 10.36
N VAL A 115 -13.51 1.70 10.72
CA VAL A 115 -12.91 0.67 11.59
C VAL A 115 -13.64 0.59 12.93
N GLN A 116 -13.94 1.74 13.56
CA GLN A 116 -14.65 1.76 14.84
C GLN A 116 -16.07 1.19 14.71
N LYS A 117 -16.83 1.62 13.70
CA LYS A 117 -18.20 1.11 13.46
C LYS A 117 -18.23 -0.40 13.24
N LEU A 118 -17.25 -0.95 12.55
CA LEU A 118 -17.14 -2.39 12.35
C LEU A 118 -16.89 -3.12 13.67
N ARG A 119 -15.99 -2.59 14.49
CA ARG A 119 -15.70 -3.14 15.83
C ARG A 119 -16.91 -3.08 16.75
N ASP A 120 -17.64 -1.95 16.76
CA ASP A 120 -18.87 -1.77 17.53
C ASP A 120 -19.96 -2.75 17.09
N ALA A 121 -19.99 -3.12 15.80
CA ALA A 121 -20.87 -4.16 15.25
C ALA A 121 -20.36 -5.61 15.55
N GLY A 122 -19.25 -5.74 16.29
CA GLY A 122 -18.65 -7.00 16.69
C GLY A 122 -17.81 -7.67 15.61
N PHE A 123 -17.34 -6.92 14.61
CA PHE A 123 -16.36 -7.41 13.64
C PHE A 123 -14.94 -7.31 14.19
N LYS A 124 -14.15 -8.34 13.96
CA LYS A 124 -12.69 -8.25 14.06
C LYS A 124 -12.14 -7.69 12.74
N VAL A 125 -11.36 -6.63 12.84
CA VAL A 125 -10.78 -5.94 11.68
C VAL A 125 -9.32 -6.36 11.54
N TRP A 126 -8.98 -6.84 10.35
CA TRP A 126 -7.66 -7.28 9.93
C TRP A 126 -7.14 -6.36 8.82
N CYS A 127 -5.83 -6.23 8.74
CA CYS A 127 -5.15 -5.56 7.66
C CYS A 127 -4.23 -6.54 6.93
N PHE A 128 -4.26 -6.50 5.59
CA PHE A 128 -3.37 -7.29 4.74
C PHE A 128 -2.72 -6.38 3.69
N THR A 129 -1.41 -6.23 3.76
CA THR A 129 -0.66 -5.21 3.01
C THR A 129 0.55 -5.80 2.27
N ALA A 130 0.91 -5.19 1.14
CA ALA A 130 2.21 -5.39 0.48
C ALA A 130 3.34 -4.56 1.13
N GLY A 131 3.00 -3.67 2.07
CA GLY A 131 3.95 -2.81 2.75
C GLY A 131 4.56 -3.43 3.99
N ASP A 132 5.67 -2.88 4.45
CA ASP A 132 6.31 -3.22 5.72
C ASP A 132 5.35 -3.06 6.91
N ALA A 133 5.26 -4.08 7.76
CA ALA A 133 4.28 -4.12 8.86
C ALA A 133 4.49 -3.00 9.89
N LYS A 134 5.74 -2.67 10.23
CA LYS A 134 6.05 -1.62 11.21
C LYS A 134 5.66 -0.24 10.68
N ARG A 135 5.98 0.04 9.42
CA ARG A 135 5.61 1.28 8.74
C ARG A 135 4.09 1.43 8.69
N VAL A 136 3.39 0.38 8.28
CA VAL A 136 1.92 0.38 8.14
C VAL A 136 1.23 0.50 9.50
N SER A 137 1.72 -0.17 10.56
CA SER A 137 1.22 0.02 11.93
C SER A 137 1.31 1.48 12.37
N GLY A 138 2.42 2.15 12.03
CA GLY A 138 2.62 3.56 12.37
C GLY A 138 1.57 4.52 11.76
N TYR A 139 0.92 4.16 10.66
CA TYR A 139 -0.17 4.98 10.10
C TYR A 139 -1.40 4.99 11.00
N PHE A 140 -1.74 3.83 11.57
CA PHE A 140 -2.87 3.68 12.49
C PHE A 140 -2.57 4.33 13.84
N GLU A 141 -1.36 4.11 14.37
CA GLU A 141 -0.92 4.66 15.66
C GLU A 141 -0.98 6.19 15.68
N LYS A 142 -0.51 6.85 14.61
CA LYS A 142 -0.54 8.31 14.48
C LYS A 142 -1.94 8.90 14.51
N GLU A 143 -2.92 8.16 14.03
CA GLU A 143 -4.34 8.56 14.01
C GLU A 143 -5.12 8.04 15.24
N GLY A 144 -4.43 7.42 16.20
CA GLY A 144 -5.04 6.86 17.41
C GLY A 144 -6.00 5.71 17.12
N VAL A 145 -5.71 4.91 16.09
CA VAL A 145 -6.42 3.67 15.77
C VAL A 145 -5.57 2.50 16.22
N GLU A 146 -6.05 1.77 17.20
CA GLU A 146 -5.38 0.55 17.62
C GLU A 146 -5.44 -0.50 16.52
N MET A 147 -4.28 -1.02 16.10
CA MET A 147 -4.16 -2.15 15.18
C MET A 147 -3.21 -3.18 15.79
N PRO A 148 -3.73 -4.23 16.45
CA PRO A 148 -2.89 -5.25 17.07
C PRO A 148 -1.93 -5.87 16.04
N ALA A 149 -0.68 -6.08 16.43
CA ALA A 149 0.36 -6.63 15.54
C ALA A 149 -0.03 -7.98 14.93
N GLY A 150 -0.81 -8.80 15.65
CA GLY A 150 -1.32 -10.08 15.15
C GLY A 150 -2.44 -9.97 14.12
N ASP A 151 -3.05 -8.79 13.96
CA ASP A 151 -4.16 -8.51 13.05
C ASP A 151 -3.69 -7.72 11.80
N LEU A 152 -2.39 -7.39 11.72
CA LEU A 152 -1.76 -6.77 10.57
C LEU A 152 -0.79 -7.77 9.92
N ILE A 153 -1.10 -8.20 8.71
CA ILE A 153 -0.33 -9.19 7.96
C ILE A 153 0.33 -8.50 6.77
N SER A 154 1.64 -8.71 6.64
CA SER A 154 2.43 -8.19 5.52
C SER A 154 2.90 -9.32 4.60
N CYS A 155 2.93 -9.03 3.31
CA CYS A 155 3.51 -9.90 2.28
C CYS A 155 5.02 -10.12 2.49
N ASP A 156 5.72 -9.18 3.16
CA ASP A 156 7.15 -9.28 3.43
C ASP A 156 7.49 -10.53 4.27
N ALA A 157 6.59 -10.92 5.19
CA ALA A 157 6.80 -12.10 6.04
C ALA A 157 6.76 -13.42 5.25
N ALA A 158 6.00 -13.47 4.16
CA ALA A 158 5.86 -14.65 3.32
C ALA A 158 6.81 -14.62 2.09
N GLY A 159 7.36 -13.46 1.76
CA GLY A 159 8.16 -13.28 0.54
C GLY A 159 7.38 -13.53 -0.75
N VAL A 160 6.07 -13.30 -0.72
CA VAL A 160 5.17 -13.45 -1.87
C VAL A 160 4.27 -12.23 -1.97
N GLY A 161 4.32 -11.55 -3.11
CA GLY A 161 3.55 -10.32 -3.34
C GLY A 161 2.13 -10.57 -3.79
N LYS A 162 1.23 -9.64 -3.43
CA LYS A 162 -0.07 -9.51 -4.09
C LYS A 162 0.13 -9.28 -5.59
N PRO A 163 -0.74 -9.77 -6.48
CA PRO A 163 -1.94 -10.58 -6.23
C PRO A 163 -1.69 -12.11 -6.26
N GLY A 164 -0.46 -12.58 -6.01
CA GLY A 164 -0.16 -14.00 -5.93
C GLY A 164 -1.05 -14.70 -4.91
N LEU A 165 -1.76 -15.75 -5.31
CA LEU A 165 -2.74 -16.43 -4.46
C LEU A 165 -2.11 -16.97 -3.17
N GLU A 166 -0.84 -17.35 -3.24
CA GLU A 166 -0.06 -17.86 -2.10
C GLU A 166 0.11 -16.80 -0.99
N ALA A 167 0.04 -15.50 -1.32
CA ALA A 167 0.08 -14.43 -0.34
C ALA A 167 -1.19 -14.40 0.55
N TYR A 168 -2.35 -14.79 0.00
CA TYR A 168 -3.64 -14.71 0.70
C TYR A 168 -3.97 -15.98 1.50
N ARG A 169 -3.49 -17.15 1.05
CA ARG A 169 -3.84 -18.45 1.63
C ARG A 169 -3.56 -18.56 3.13
N PRO A 170 -2.37 -18.18 3.65
CA PRO A 170 -2.08 -18.32 5.08
C PRO A 170 -3.06 -17.54 5.96
N LEU A 171 -3.43 -16.31 5.54
CA LEU A 171 -4.41 -15.51 6.25
C LEU A 171 -5.80 -16.14 6.20
N LEU A 172 -6.24 -16.59 5.03
CA LEU A 172 -7.53 -17.26 4.87
C LEU A 172 -7.63 -18.52 5.73
N GLU A 173 -6.61 -19.38 5.71
CA GLU A 173 -6.56 -20.61 6.51
C GLU A 173 -6.62 -20.31 8.00
N LYS A 174 -5.86 -19.33 8.48
CA LYS A 174 -5.93 -18.85 9.85
C LYS A 174 -7.35 -18.41 10.22
N LEU A 175 -7.98 -17.57 9.39
CA LEU A 175 -9.30 -17.03 9.67
C LEU A 175 -10.39 -18.11 9.61
N LYS A 176 -10.28 -19.09 8.72
CA LYS A 176 -11.18 -20.24 8.68
C LYS A 176 -11.06 -21.11 9.93
N ALA A 177 -9.84 -21.38 10.36
CA ALA A 177 -9.59 -22.17 11.59
C ALA A 177 -10.19 -21.50 12.83
N GLU A 178 -10.06 -20.18 12.95
CA GLU A 178 -10.59 -19.40 14.07
C GLU A 178 -12.12 -19.20 14.02
N ASN A 179 -12.79 -19.46 12.88
CA ASN A 179 -14.20 -19.12 12.63
C ASN A 179 -15.05 -20.28 12.11
N GLU A 180 -14.79 -21.49 12.52
CA GLU A 180 -15.58 -22.69 12.15
C GLU A 180 -15.72 -22.87 10.63
N GLY A 181 -14.67 -22.53 9.87
CA GLY A 181 -14.67 -22.63 8.41
C GLY A 181 -15.40 -21.50 7.67
N ARG A 182 -15.90 -20.49 8.38
CA ARG A 182 -16.60 -19.36 7.76
C ARG A 182 -15.63 -18.41 7.07
N LEU A 183 -16.02 -17.93 5.89
CA LEU A 183 -15.21 -16.99 5.11
C LEU A 183 -15.22 -15.57 5.70
N PRO A 184 -14.08 -14.87 5.76
CA PRO A 184 -14.03 -13.46 6.08
C PRO A 184 -14.56 -12.60 4.93
N TRP A 185 -14.89 -11.35 5.23
CA TRP A 185 -15.06 -10.30 4.24
C TRP A 185 -13.70 -9.77 3.81
N PHE A 186 -13.57 -9.35 2.55
CA PHE A 186 -12.38 -8.69 2.05
C PHE A 186 -12.75 -7.37 1.37
N ALA A 187 -12.01 -6.30 1.69
CA ALA A 187 -12.24 -4.97 1.13
C ALA A 187 -10.92 -4.35 0.65
N ALA A 188 -10.89 -3.92 -0.60
CA ALA A 188 -9.77 -3.24 -1.22
C ALA A 188 -10.25 -2.21 -2.25
N GLY A 189 -9.47 -1.16 -2.45
CA GLY A 189 -9.70 -0.18 -3.52
C GLY A 189 -9.39 -0.71 -4.91
N HIS A 190 -8.56 -1.76 -5.02
CA HIS A 190 -8.12 -2.32 -6.30
C HIS A 190 -8.88 -3.59 -6.67
N MET A 191 -9.38 -3.65 -7.91
CA MET A 191 -10.12 -4.81 -8.43
C MET A 191 -9.28 -6.09 -8.44
N TRP A 192 -7.99 -5.99 -8.75
CA TRP A 192 -7.09 -7.13 -8.79
C TRP A 192 -6.92 -7.78 -7.41
N ASP A 193 -6.93 -6.99 -6.33
CA ASP A 193 -6.79 -7.47 -4.96
C ASP A 193 -8.06 -8.22 -4.51
N VAL A 194 -9.23 -7.63 -4.76
CA VAL A 194 -10.52 -8.31 -4.51
C VAL A 194 -10.65 -9.59 -5.35
N SER A 195 -10.20 -9.56 -6.61
CA SER A 195 -10.22 -10.73 -7.47
C SER A 195 -9.36 -11.86 -6.92
N ALA A 196 -8.14 -11.56 -6.46
CA ALA A 196 -7.24 -12.55 -5.88
C ALA A 196 -7.79 -13.14 -4.57
N ALA A 197 -8.28 -12.28 -3.66
CA ALA A 197 -8.91 -12.71 -2.42
C ALA A 197 -10.09 -13.66 -2.67
N ARG A 198 -10.98 -13.32 -3.64
CA ARG A 198 -12.13 -14.16 -4.01
C ARG A 198 -11.72 -15.52 -4.61
N ARG A 199 -10.57 -15.62 -5.27
CA ARG A 199 -10.10 -16.86 -5.89
C ARG A 199 -9.53 -17.87 -4.91
N VAL A 200 -9.10 -17.43 -3.73
CA VAL A 200 -8.62 -18.35 -2.69
C VAL A 200 -9.74 -18.80 -1.75
N GLY A 201 -10.87 -18.13 -1.73
CA GLY A 201 -12.05 -18.43 -0.91
C GLY A 201 -13.08 -17.36 -1.00
#